data_8baa6f0e9e24a821c84d42396831a6ef
#
_entry.id   8baa6f0e9e24a821c84d42396831a6ef
#
_cell.length_a   1.000
_cell.length_b   1.000
_cell.length_c   1.000
_cell.angle_alpha   90.00
_cell.angle_beta   90.00
_cell.angle_gamma   90.00
#
_symmetry.space_group_name_H-M   'P 1'
#
loop_
_entity.id
_entity.type
_entity.pdbx_description
1 polymer ?
#
loop_
_entity_poly.entity_id
_entity_poly.type
_entity_poly.pdbx_seq_one_letter_code
_entity_poly.pdbx_strand_id
1 'polypeptide(L)'
;MTGLINPSGFVLACPGSGKSFLVKREIADVFLRNANADILVIDPEREYWKLAEAFNGTVVKFSNGSKSYINPFDFDIALLDDEEVDVIADKCQLITSFISCMDSKHPLNAQEKSFVDRCVRKAYIRSGVLDTLDPADMPTLETFLDCMKKETENINKDMKDKLIVTIDMYVNGSAKYFNNRTNIDTDNRFISYDIRDLNGNLKTQSMLLILDYIWNRLSRNRDLGRATYIYFDEAHLLFADEYALDYLRMLWKRARKYGGVLTGITQNVEDLLKDDKSRSMLSNSEYLALLKQNPTDAAKLQDILHFTDSEIQYVNDTPPGHGILVLGGKDKIPFYDEFPRDTELYSKITTNFSETAKMLEAKAE
;
A
#
# COMPACT_ATOMS: atom_id res chain seq x y z
N MET A 1 -10.05 -15.20 10.77
CA MET A 1 -8.60 -15.10 11.09
C MET A 1 -8.29 -15.07 12.60
N THR A 2 -9.31 -15.20 13.44
CA THR A 2 -9.14 -15.38 14.89
C THR A 2 -8.49 -16.75 15.16
N GLY A 3 -7.26 -16.77 15.64
CA GLY A 3 -6.48 -17.99 15.93
C GLY A 3 -5.11 -18.04 15.27
N LEU A 4 -4.87 -17.21 14.24
CA LEU A 4 -3.53 -17.08 13.66
C LEU A 4 -2.66 -16.15 14.51
N ILE A 5 -1.40 -16.52 14.68
CA ILE A 5 -0.43 -15.68 15.41
C ILE A 5 -0.05 -14.46 14.57
N ASN A 6 0.13 -14.64 13.26
CA ASN A 6 0.36 -13.56 12.29
C ASN A 6 -0.67 -13.66 11.16
N PRO A 7 -1.80 -12.93 11.21
CA PRO A 7 -2.88 -13.07 10.25
C PRO A 7 -2.54 -12.47 8.86
N SER A 8 -1.35 -11.90 8.68
CA SER A 8 -0.91 -11.40 7.37
C SER A 8 -0.60 -12.54 6.40
N GLY A 9 -0.79 -12.33 5.11
CA GLY A 9 -0.62 -13.36 4.13
C GLY A 9 -0.62 -12.93 2.67
N PHE A 10 -0.71 -13.91 1.79
CA PHE A 10 -0.69 -13.70 0.34
C PHE A 10 -1.82 -14.44 -0.37
N VAL A 11 -2.31 -13.83 -1.44
CA VAL A 11 -3.15 -14.45 -2.46
C VAL A 11 -2.32 -14.56 -3.75
N LEU A 12 -1.97 -15.77 -4.13
CA LEU A 12 -1.13 -16.06 -5.29
C LEU A 12 -1.94 -16.76 -6.38
N ALA A 13 -1.86 -16.28 -7.61
CA ALA A 13 -2.75 -16.75 -8.66
C ALA A 13 -2.26 -16.37 -10.07
N CYS A 14 -2.43 -17.23 -11.04
CA CYS A 14 -2.29 -16.86 -12.46
C CYS A 14 -3.44 -15.94 -12.92
N PRO A 15 -3.24 -15.17 -14.01
CA PRO A 15 -4.31 -14.39 -14.63
C PRO A 15 -5.55 -15.26 -14.93
N GLY A 16 -6.74 -14.72 -14.66
CA GLY A 16 -8.02 -15.41 -14.95
C GLY A 16 -8.39 -16.53 -13.98
N SER A 17 -7.65 -16.78 -12.91
CA SER A 17 -7.95 -17.83 -11.91
C SER A 17 -8.99 -17.44 -10.85
N GLY A 18 -9.51 -16.20 -10.87
CA GLY A 18 -10.50 -15.71 -9.91
C GLY A 18 -9.93 -14.90 -8.75
N LYS A 19 -8.64 -14.52 -8.79
CA LYS A 19 -7.91 -13.76 -7.75
C LYS A 19 -8.68 -12.54 -7.24
N SER A 20 -8.96 -11.60 -8.14
CA SER A 20 -9.62 -10.34 -7.78
C SER A 20 -11.03 -10.56 -7.25
N PHE A 21 -11.73 -11.60 -7.70
CA PHE A 21 -13.04 -11.96 -7.20
C PHE A 21 -12.96 -12.46 -5.75
N LEU A 22 -12.07 -13.43 -5.46
CA LEU A 22 -11.84 -13.96 -4.12
C LEU A 22 -11.52 -12.85 -3.13
N VAL A 23 -10.60 -11.94 -3.49
CA VAL A 23 -10.18 -10.84 -2.62
C VAL A 23 -11.32 -9.85 -2.37
N LYS A 24 -12.06 -9.45 -3.40
CA LYS A 24 -13.21 -8.54 -3.25
C LYS A 24 -14.30 -9.15 -2.40
N ARG A 25 -14.53 -10.46 -2.50
CA ARG A 25 -15.45 -11.19 -1.62
C ARG A 25 -14.96 -11.17 -0.17
N GLU A 26 -13.67 -11.44 0.06
CA GLU A 26 -13.07 -11.35 1.40
C GLU A 26 -13.23 -9.95 2.00
N ILE A 27 -12.92 -8.91 1.22
CA ILE A 27 -13.11 -7.50 1.61
C ILE A 27 -14.57 -7.24 2.01
N ALA A 28 -15.52 -7.68 1.19
CA ALA A 28 -16.94 -7.50 1.48
C ALA A 28 -17.35 -8.22 2.79
N ASP A 29 -16.86 -9.43 2.99
CA ASP A 29 -17.13 -10.22 4.19
C ASP A 29 -16.55 -9.55 5.47
N VAL A 30 -15.31 -9.06 5.40
CA VAL A 30 -14.68 -8.28 6.48
C VAL A 30 -15.48 -7.01 6.78
N PHE A 31 -15.85 -6.25 5.75
CA PHE A 31 -16.59 -5.00 5.90
C PHE A 31 -17.94 -5.20 6.57
N LEU A 32 -18.67 -6.23 6.17
CA LEU A 32 -20.03 -6.52 6.67
C LEU A 32 -20.02 -7.14 8.07
N ARG A 33 -19.05 -8.03 8.36
CA ARG A 33 -18.99 -8.72 9.65
C ARG A 33 -18.30 -7.95 10.75
N ASN A 34 -17.41 -7.02 10.40
CA ASN A 34 -16.63 -6.27 11.38
C ASN A 34 -16.87 -4.76 11.22
N ALA A 35 -17.92 -4.26 11.87
CA ALA A 35 -18.29 -2.85 11.81
C ALA A 35 -17.19 -1.91 12.35
N ASN A 36 -16.28 -2.41 13.20
CA ASN A 36 -15.20 -1.64 13.80
C ASN A 36 -13.83 -1.90 13.11
N ALA A 37 -13.81 -2.35 11.86
CA ALA A 37 -12.59 -2.53 11.10
C ALA A 37 -12.45 -1.48 9.99
N ASP A 38 -11.23 -1.05 9.75
CA ASP A 38 -10.88 -0.26 8.58
C ASP A 38 -10.33 -1.16 7.46
N ILE A 39 -10.59 -0.77 6.21
CA ILE A 39 -10.12 -1.47 5.02
C ILE A 39 -9.40 -0.47 4.12
N LEU A 40 -8.15 -0.75 3.83
CA LEU A 40 -7.30 0.06 2.97
C LEU A 40 -6.82 -0.81 1.79
N VAL A 41 -7.01 -0.34 0.56
CA VAL A 41 -6.63 -1.08 -0.65
C VAL A 41 -5.70 -0.24 -1.51
N ILE A 42 -4.54 -0.76 -1.88
CA ILE A 42 -3.71 -0.20 -2.95
C ILE A 42 -4.15 -0.84 -4.26
N ASP A 43 -4.65 -0.03 -5.19
CA ASP A 43 -5.35 -0.44 -6.41
C ASP A 43 -4.64 0.08 -7.68
N PRO A 44 -3.61 -0.60 -8.19
CA PRO A 44 -2.88 -0.19 -9.37
C PRO A 44 -3.62 -0.43 -10.68
N GLU A 45 -4.68 -1.25 -10.69
CA GLU A 45 -5.44 -1.61 -11.89
C GLU A 45 -6.86 -1.01 -11.91
N ARG A 46 -7.22 -0.25 -10.88
CA ARG A 46 -8.56 0.37 -10.72
C ARG A 46 -9.68 -0.67 -10.72
N GLU A 47 -9.53 -1.69 -9.91
CA GLU A 47 -10.52 -2.77 -9.84
C GLU A 47 -11.48 -2.66 -8.65
N TYR A 48 -11.13 -1.92 -7.59
CA TYR A 48 -11.88 -1.90 -6.31
C TYR A 48 -12.84 -0.73 -6.16
N TRP A 49 -12.85 0.24 -7.09
CA TRP A 49 -13.68 1.44 -6.99
C TRP A 49 -15.19 1.16 -6.85
N LYS A 50 -15.73 0.16 -7.61
CA LYS A 50 -17.14 -0.21 -7.52
C LYS A 50 -17.51 -0.76 -6.14
N LEU A 51 -16.60 -1.52 -5.55
CA LEU A 51 -16.79 -2.07 -4.20
C LEU A 51 -16.71 -0.95 -3.15
N ALA A 52 -15.74 -0.04 -3.28
CA ALA A 52 -15.63 1.12 -2.41
C ALA A 52 -16.90 1.97 -2.46
N GLU A 53 -17.41 2.33 -3.65
CA GLU A 53 -18.65 3.07 -3.80
C GLU A 53 -19.86 2.34 -3.20
N ALA A 54 -19.96 1.01 -3.38
CA ALA A 54 -21.05 0.22 -2.83
C ALA A 54 -21.09 0.24 -1.29
N PHE A 55 -19.97 0.46 -0.65
CA PHE A 55 -19.82 0.56 0.80
C PHE A 55 -19.67 2.00 1.32
N ASN A 56 -19.99 3.01 0.50
CA ASN A 56 -19.78 4.43 0.81
C ASN A 56 -18.33 4.73 1.20
N GLY A 57 -17.40 4.04 0.62
CA GLY A 57 -15.96 4.24 0.82
C GLY A 57 -15.41 5.40 0.01
N THR A 58 -14.17 5.77 0.28
CA THR A 58 -13.44 6.82 -0.43
C THR A 58 -12.51 6.21 -1.49
N VAL A 59 -12.56 6.72 -2.72
CA VAL A 59 -11.58 6.40 -3.76
C VAL A 59 -10.63 7.58 -3.92
N VAL A 60 -9.37 7.38 -3.53
CA VAL A 60 -8.31 8.39 -3.67
C VAL A 60 -7.57 8.14 -4.97
N LYS A 61 -7.80 9.00 -5.95
CA LYS A 61 -7.19 8.87 -7.27
C LYS A 61 -5.89 9.67 -7.36
N PHE A 62 -4.78 8.98 -7.58
CA PHE A 62 -3.48 9.59 -7.87
C PHE A 62 -3.29 9.72 -9.37
N SER A 63 -3.22 10.94 -9.89
CA SER A 63 -2.90 11.23 -11.28
C SER A 63 -2.50 12.69 -11.43
N ASN A 64 -1.78 13.04 -12.50
CA ASN A 64 -1.38 14.43 -12.79
C ASN A 64 -2.56 15.41 -12.92
N GLY A 65 -3.76 14.92 -13.19
CA GLY A 65 -4.99 15.71 -13.30
C GLY A 65 -5.95 15.53 -12.13
N SER A 66 -5.59 14.78 -11.11
CA SER A 66 -6.42 14.57 -9.92
C SER A 66 -6.53 15.84 -9.09
N LYS A 67 -7.67 15.96 -8.39
CA LYS A 67 -7.89 16.97 -7.36
C LYS A 67 -7.80 16.39 -5.94
N SER A 68 -7.41 15.12 -5.82
CA SER A 68 -7.17 14.46 -4.54
C SER A 68 -5.69 14.52 -4.20
N TYR A 69 -5.34 15.12 -3.08
CA TYR A 69 -3.96 15.36 -2.69
C TYR A 69 -3.68 14.76 -1.32
N ILE A 70 -2.46 14.27 -1.14
CA ILE A 70 -1.87 13.90 0.15
C ILE A 70 -0.56 14.66 0.30
N ASN A 71 -0.44 15.42 1.37
CA ASN A 71 0.78 16.14 1.71
C ASN A 71 1.82 15.16 2.30
N PRO A 72 3.03 15.07 1.74
CA PRO A 72 4.08 14.18 2.26
C PRO A 72 4.48 14.46 3.71
N PHE A 73 4.24 15.66 4.19
CA PHE A 73 4.62 16.08 5.54
C PHE A 73 3.54 15.82 6.60
N ASP A 74 2.34 15.40 6.21
CA ASP A 74 1.28 15.17 7.17
C ASP A 74 1.56 13.95 8.05
N PHE A 75 1.23 14.09 9.33
CA PHE A 75 1.18 12.99 10.30
C PHE A 75 -0.01 13.20 11.24
N ASP A 76 -0.40 12.16 11.96
CA ASP A 76 -1.43 12.28 12.99
C ASP A 76 -0.83 12.95 14.23
N ILE A 77 -1.31 14.14 14.58
CA ILE A 77 -0.80 14.94 15.70
C ILE A 77 -0.87 14.18 17.03
N ALA A 78 -1.85 13.29 17.19
CA ALA A 78 -1.95 12.45 18.38
C ALA A 78 -0.71 11.55 18.59
N LEU A 79 0.07 11.26 17.55
CA LEU A 79 1.30 10.48 17.66
C LEU A 79 2.46 11.26 18.33
N LEU A 80 2.35 12.56 18.50
CA LEU A 80 3.36 13.35 19.24
C LEU A 80 3.36 13.03 20.74
N ASP A 81 2.26 12.52 21.28
CA ASP A 81 2.13 12.13 22.69
C ASP A 81 2.60 10.68 22.94
N ASP A 82 2.93 9.91 21.90
CA ASP A 82 3.42 8.53 22.02
C ASP A 82 4.93 8.51 22.27
N GLU A 83 5.35 8.24 23.51
CA GLU A 83 6.77 8.19 23.90
C GLU A 83 7.58 7.09 23.15
N GLU A 84 6.91 6.12 22.54
CA GLU A 84 7.58 5.04 21.77
C GLU A 84 7.87 5.43 20.30
N VAL A 85 7.33 6.57 19.81
CA VAL A 85 7.39 6.96 18.40
C VAL A 85 8.01 8.34 18.22
N ASP A 86 9.17 8.43 17.57
CA ASP A 86 9.70 9.72 17.08
C ASP A 86 9.12 10.02 15.69
N VAL A 87 7.91 10.61 15.67
CA VAL A 87 7.19 10.94 14.44
C VAL A 87 8.00 11.80 13.50
N ILE A 88 8.78 12.76 14.04
CA ILE A 88 9.61 13.65 13.22
C ILE A 88 10.78 12.90 12.59
N ALA A 89 11.41 11.96 13.31
CA ALA A 89 12.45 11.11 12.74
C ALA A 89 11.89 10.19 11.65
N ASP A 90 10.73 9.60 11.86
CA ASP A 90 10.06 8.76 10.86
C ASP A 90 9.73 9.60 9.60
N LYS A 91 9.25 10.83 9.75
CA LYS A 91 9.01 11.75 8.64
C LYS A 91 10.28 12.19 7.92
N CYS A 92 11.37 12.44 8.66
CA CYS A 92 12.67 12.70 8.03
C CYS A 92 13.13 11.54 7.16
N GLN A 93 12.95 10.32 7.61
CA GLN A 93 13.28 9.11 6.85
C GLN A 93 12.37 8.97 5.61
N LEU A 94 11.06 9.17 5.75
CA LEU A 94 10.12 9.14 4.64
C LEU A 94 10.47 10.17 3.57
N ILE A 95 10.63 11.44 3.95
CA ILE A 95 10.94 12.53 3.01
C ILE A 95 12.29 12.32 2.33
N THR A 96 13.28 11.80 3.07
CA THR A 96 14.59 11.43 2.48
C THR A 96 14.44 10.34 1.42
N SER A 97 13.64 9.31 1.68
CA SER A 97 13.35 8.25 0.72
C SER A 97 12.55 8.78 -0.49
N PHE A 98 11.55 9.61 -0.22
CA PHE A 98 10.72 10.25 -1.24
C PHE A 98 11.57 11.11 -2.20
N ILE A 99 12.52 11.89 -1.67
CA ILE A 99 13.44 12.71 -2.49
C ILE A 99 14.44 11.80 -3.24
N SER A 100 14.93 10.73 -2.62
CA SER A 100 15.81 9.76 -3.30
C SER A 100 15.14 9.14 -4.52
N CYS A 101 13.84 8.91 -4.47
CA CYS A 101 13.08 8.39 -5.62
C CYS A 101 12.83 9.42 -6.74
N MET A 102 13.12 10.72 -6.51
CA MET A 102 13.03 11.74 -7.57
C MET A 102 14.05 11.52 -8.69
N ASP A 103 15.24 11.01 -8.32
CA ASP A 103 16.27 10.56 -9.26
C ASP A 103 16.78 9.16 -8.85
N SER A 104 16.06 8.13 -9.28
CA SER A 104 16.37 6.74 -8.94
C SER A 104 17.73 6.25 -9.46
N LYS A 105 18.31 6.93 -10.46
CA LYS A 105 19.65 6.62 -10.98
C LYS A 105 20.77 7.17 -10.08
N HIS A 106 20.49 8.24 -9.35
CA HIS A 106 21.46 8.89 -8.45
C HIS A 106 20.81 9.10 -7.08
N PRO A 107 20.64 8.03 -6.28
CA PRO A 107 20.05 8.14 -4.95
C PRO A 107 20.91 9.03 -4.05
N LEU A 108 20.28 9.66 -3.07
CA LEU A 108 20.95 10.56 -2.13
C LEU A 108 22.09 9.87 -1.40
N ASN A 109 23.27 10.50 -1.41
CA ASN A 109 24.42 10.09 -0.59
C ASN A 109 24.24 10.52 0.88
N ALA A 110 25.16 10.11 1.76
CA ALA A 110 25.07 10.37 3.19
C ALA A 110 25.04 11.88 3.54
N GLN A 111 25.75 12.72 2.81
CA GLN A 111 25.77 14.17 3.05
C GLN A 111 24.45 14.81 2.63
N GLU A 112 23.91 14.39 1.47
CA GLU A 112 22.62 14.84 0.96
C GLU A 112 21.48 14.40 1.90
N LYS A 113 21.49 13.17 2.39
CA LYS A 113 20.54 12.67 3.39
C LYS A 113 20.56 13.50 4.67
N SER A 114 21.74 13.78 5.21
CA SER A 114 21.89 14.61 6.42
C SER A 114 21.39 16.05 6.21
N PHE A 115 21.61 16.61 5.03
CA PHE A 115 21.10 17.93 4.68
C PHE A 115 19.57 17.95 4.59
N VAL A 116 18.97 16.95 3.92
CA VAL A 116 17.52 16.80 3.81
C VAL A 116 16.90 16.63 5.20
N ASP A 117 17.41 15.72 6.05
CA ASP A 117 16.90 15.49 7.41
C ASP A 117 16.85 16.80 8.22
N ARG A 118 17.94 17.57 8.23
CA ARG A 118 18.00 18.87 8.91
C ARG A 118 16.97 19.87 8.38
N CYS A 119 16.78 19.93 7.05
CA CYS A 119 15.81 20.83 6.44
C CYS A 119 14.37 20.42 6.72
N VAL A 120 14.08 19.12 6.81
CA VAL A 120 12.75 18.59 7.20
C VAL A 120 12.42 19.01 8.64
N ARG A 121 13.33 18.80 9.59
CA ARG A 121 13.15 19.26 10.99
C ARG A 121 12.91 20.78 11.06
N LYS A 122 13.70 21.56 10.33
CA LYS A 122 13.50 23.02 10.25
C LYS A 122 12.16 23.40 9.62
N ALA A 123 11.63 22.61 8.67
CA ALA A 123 10.33 22.88 8.08
C ALA A 123 9.20 22.70 9.12
N TYR A 124 9.23 21.67 9.96
CA TYR A 124 8.28 21.48 11.05
C TYR A 124 8.35 22.57 12.13
N ILE A 125 9.56 22.97 12.53
CA ILE A 125 9.74 24.09 13.48
C ILE A 125 9.19 25.39 12.87
N ARG A 126 9.52 25.68 11.61
CA ARG A 126 9.13 26.91 10.96
C ARG A 126 7.63 27.01 10.69
N SER A 127 6.97 25.91 10.43
CA SER A 127 5.52 25.86 10.20
C SER A 127 4.74 26.17 11.48
N GLY A 128 5.32 25.95 12.64
CA GLY A 128 4.69 26.16 13.95
C GLY A 128 3.78 25.01 14.39
N VAL A 129 3.62 23.95 13.61
CA VAL A 129 2.71 22.84 13.91
C VAL A 129 3.02 22.14 15.23
N LEU A 130 4.31 22.13 15.65
CA LEU A 130 4.73 21.51 16.91
C LEU A 130 4.28 22.32 18.14
N ASP A 131 3.97 23.61 17.96
CA ASP A 131 3.49 24.50 19.02
C ASP A 131 1.96 24.61 18.99
N THR A 132 1.38 24.75 17.79
CA THR A 132 -0.06 24.96 17.60
C THR A 132 -0.87 23.67 17.71
N LEU A 133 -0.27 22.55 17.39
CA LEU A 133 -0.92 21.23 17.24
C LEU A 133 -2.12 21.27 16.27
N ASP A 134 -2.06 22.20 15.27
CA ASP A 134 -3.12 22.34 14.25
C ASP A 134 -2.64 21.66 12.93
N PRO A 135 -3.40 20.67 12.40
CA PRO A 135 -3.10 20.08 11.11
C PRO A 135 -2.99 21.09 9.95
N ALA A 136 -3.67 22.25 10.09
CA ALA A 136 -3.58 23.32 9.10
C ALA A 136 -2.17 23.95 9.01
N ASP A 137 -1.35 23.81 10.05
CA ASP A 137 0.02 24.33 10.09
C ASP A 137 1.08 23.32 9.62
N MET A 138 0.69 22.12 9.15
CA MET A 138 1.63 21.15 8.60
C MET A 138 2.47 21.79 7.48
N PRO A 139 3.81 21.57 7.45
CA PRO A 139 4.62 22.08 6.36
C PRO A 139 4.25 21.43 5.02
N THR A 140 4.66 22.05 3.92
CA THR A 140 4.52 21.52 2.56
C THR A 140 5.91 21.43 1.91
N LEU A 141 5.99 20.85 0.71
CA LEU A 141 7.23 20.88 -0.10
C LEU A 141 7.75 22.29 -0.32
N GLU A 142 6.86 23.30 -0.45
CA GLU A 142 7.26 24.71 -0.56
C GLU A 142 7.94 25.21 0.72
N THR A 143 7.36 24.92 1.92
CA THR A 143 7.97 25.24 3.21
C THR A 143 9.34 24.60 3.35
N PHE A 144 9.48 23.35 2.95
CA PHE A 144 10.72 22.60 2.96
C PHE A 144 11.77 23.20 1.99
N LEU A 145 11.38 23.49 0.75
CA LEU A 145 12.24 24.16 -0.26
C LEU A 145 12.76 25.50 0.25
N ASP A 146 11.92 26.27 0.91
CA ASP A 146 12.31 27.53 1.55
C ASP A 146 13.33 27.34 2.67
N CYS A 147 13.21 26.29 3.46
CA CYS A 147 14.20 25.93 4.49
C CYS A 147 15.54 25.55 3.84
N MET A 148 15.51 24.77 2.75
CA MET A 148 16.72 24.43 2.00
C MET A 148 17.43 25.67 1.44
N LYS A 149 16.69 26.62 0.86
CA LYS A 149 17.24 27.86 0.31
C LYS A 149 17.93 28.70 1.38
N LYS A 150 17.39 28.72 2.62
CA LYS A 150 17.92 29.51 3.76
C LYS A 150 19.03 28.84 4.54
N GLU A 151 19.19 27.51 4.38
CA GLU A 151 20.22 26.77 5.11
C GLU A 151 21.63 27.13 4.60
N THR A 152 22.53 27.48 5.52
CA THR A 152 23.89 27.94 5.19
C THR A 152 25.00 27.21 5.95
N GLU A 153 24.65 26.41 6.95
CA GLU A 153 25.64 25.76 7.82
C GLU A 153 26.24 24.51 7.21
N ASN A 154 27.57 24.46 7.12
CA ASN A 154 28.37 23.28 6.73
C ASN A 154 27.89 22.60 5.42
N ILE A 155 27.65 23.37 4.36
CA ILE A 155 27.04 22.87 3.14
C ILE A 155 27.95 23.03 1.94
N ASN A 156 28.06 21.96 1.14
CA ASN A 156 28.57 22.08 -0.22
C ASN A 156 27.49 22.78 -1.08
N LYS A 157 27.88 23.94 -1.64
CA LYS A 157 26.97 24.78 -2.42
C LYS A 157 26.43 24.07 -3.66
N ASP A 158 27.28 23.35 -4.39
CA ASP A 158 26.87 22.65 -5.62
C ASP A 158 25.87 21.53 -5.32
N MET A 159 26.07 20.80 -4.21
CA MET A 159 25.13 19.79 -3.71
C MET A 159 23.77 20.40 -3.39
N LYS A 160 23.78 21.52 -2.64
CA LYS A 160 22.55 22.23 -2.26
C LYS A 160 21.80 22.73 -3.49
N ASP A 161 22.49 23.39 -4.44
CA ASP A 161 21.88 23.95 -5.63
C ASP A 161 21.26 22.85 -6.50
N LYS A 162 21.94 21.70 -6.64
CA LYS A 162 21.40 20.52 -7.34
C LYS A 162 20.09 20.02 -6.70
N LEU A 163 20.05 19.88 -5.39
CA LEU A 163 18.85 19.42 -4.67
C LEU A 163 17.70 20.43 -4.76
N ILE A 164 17.99 21.72 -4.66
CA ILE A 164 17.00 22.80 -4.84
C ILE A 164 16.34 22.71 -6.21
N VAL A 165 17.12 22.56 -7.30
CA VAL A 165 16.60 22.43 -8.65
C VAL A 165 15.72 21.18 -8.80
N THR A 166 16.13 20.06 -8.22
CA THR A 166 15.34 18.81 -8.25
C THR A 166 13.99 19.00 -7.57
N ILE A 167 13.96 19.60 -6.38
CA ILE A 167 12.72 19.79 -5.62
C ILE A 167 11.85 20.91 -6.21
N ASP A 168 12.44 21.92 -6.83
CA ASP A 168 11.70 23.01 -7.47
C ASP A 168 10.75 22.51 -8.58
N MET A 169 11.09 21.41 -9.25
CA MET A 169 10.22 20.75 -10.21
C MET A 169 8.91 20.24 -9.55
N TYR A 170 8.97 19.85 -8.28
CA TYR A 170 7.82 19.37 -7.51
C TYR A 170 7.05 20.50 -6.82
N VAL A 171 7.63 21.67 -6.66
CA VAL A 171 6.97 22.85 -6.07
C VAL A 171 6.37 23.74 -7.15
N ASN A 172 7.16 24.11 -8.15
CA ASN A 172 6.80 25.09 -9.17
C ASN A 172 6.63 24.50 -10.58
N GLY A 173 7.08 23.24 -10.78
CA GLY A 173 7.13 22.62 -12.10
C GLY A 173 5.95 21.67 -12.38
N SER A 174 6.18 20.74 -13.30
CA SER A 174 5.18 19.79 -13.81
C SER A 174 4.76 18.71 -12.80
N ALA A 175 5.56 18.46 -11.76
CA ALA A 175 5.29 17.47 -10.72
C ALA A 175 4.69 18.07 -9.44
N LYS A 176 4.09 19.25 -9.49
CA LYS A 176 3.52 19.99 -8.35
C LYS A 176 2.37 19.27 -7.62
N TYR A 177 1.98 18.09 -8.07
CA TYR A 177 0.95 17.27 -7.45
C TYR A 177 1.17 17.07 -5.96
N PHE A 178 2.41 16.86 -5.53
CA PHE A 178 2.77 16.62 -4.13
C PHE A 178 2.93 17.90 -3.28
N ASN A 179 2.87 19.08 -3.88
CA ASN A 179 2.94 20.36 -3.16
C ASN A 179 1.55 20.91 -2.86
N ASN A 180 0.68 20.09 -2.29
CA ASN A 180 -0.66 20.50 -1.90
C ASN A 180 -0.95 19.98 -0.48
N ARG A 181 -1.84 20.66 0.23
CA ARG A 181 -2.37 20.17 1.50
C ARG A 181 -3.30 18.98 1.25
N THR A 182 -3.35 18.05 2.17
CA THR A 182 -4.27 16.92 2.12
C THR A 182 -5.72 17.41 2.11
N ASN A 183 -6.51 16.91 1.18
CA ASN A 183 -7.90 17.30 0.98
C ASN A 183 -8.85 16.11 0.79
N ILE A 184 -8.38 14.90 1.09
CA ILE A 184 -9.18 13.70 1.00
C ILE A 184 -9.83 13.39 2.36
N ASP A 185 -10.98 12.69 2.32
CA ASP A 185 -11.56 12.12 3.54
C ASP A 185 -10.70 10.94 4.01
N THR A 186 -9.92 11.23 5.03
CA THR A 186 -8.98 10.27 5.62
C THR A 186 -9.62 9.41 6.72
N ASP A 187 -10.85 9.71 7.13
CA ASP A 187 -11.52 9.02 8.24
C ASP A 187 -12.46 7.90 7.80
N ASN A 188 -12.73 7.80 6.50
CA ASN A 188 -13.55 6.72 5.98
C ASN A 188 -12.93 5.35 6.30
N ARG A 189 -13.78 4.42 6.71
CA ARG A 189 -13.34 3.06 7.06
C ARG A 189 -13.01 2.17 5.86
N PHE A 190 -13.39 2.56 4.63
CA PHE A 190 -12.97 1.90 3.40
C PHE A 190 -12.34 2.92 2.45
N ILE A 191 -11.04 2.78 2.21
CA ILE A 191 -10.29 3.65 1.30
C ILE A 191 -9.60 2.80 0.23
N SER A 192 -9.82 3.13 -1.04
CA SER A 192 -9.12 2.57 -2.19
C SER A 192 -8.19 3.62 -2.80
N TYR A 193 -6.88 3.34 -2.85
CA TYR A 193 -5.86 4.18 -3.44
C TYR A 193 -5.62 3.78 -4.89
N ASP A 194 -6.26 4.46 -5.83
CA ASP A 194 -6.11 4.26 -7.26
C ASP A 194 -4.84 4.93 -7.78
N ILE A 195 -3.83 4.13 -8.14
CA ILE A 195 -2.53 4.57 -8.66
C ILE A 195 -2.32 4.20 -10.13
N ARG A 196 -3.36 3.81 -10.85
CA ARG A 196 -3.29 3.31 -12.23
C ARG A 196 -2.69 4.31 -13.20
N ASP A 197 -3.06 5.58 -13.08
CA ASP A 197 -2.67 6.63 -14.03
C ASP A 197 -1.24 7.17 -13.77
N LEU A 198 -0.51 6.62 -12.79
CA LEU A 198 0.85 7.01 -12.46
C LEU A 198 1.89 6.12 -13.12
N ASN A 199 2.98 6.72 -13.57
CA ASN A 199 4.12 6.03 -14.19
C ASN A 199 5.45 6.49 -13.60
N GLY A 200 6.48 5.65 -13.71
CA GLY A 200 7.86 5.97 -13.31
C GLY A 200 7.97 6.40 -11.85
N ASN A 201 8.80 7.40 -11.60
CA ASN A 201 9.12 7.88 -10.25
C ASN A 201 7.89 8.37 -9.46
N LEU A 202 6.89 8.96 -10.13
CA LEU A 202 5.66 9.42 -9.47
C LEU A 202 4.88 8.25 -8.86
N LYS A 203 4.90 7.09 -9.49
CA LYS A 203 4.25 5.87 -8.96
C LYS A 203 4.93 5.42 -7.67
N THR A 204 6.26 5.29 -7.66
CA THR A 204 7.03 4.91 -6.47
C THR A 204 6.82 5.92 -5.33
N GLN A 205 6.89 7.21 -5.62
CA GLN A 205 6.66 8.27 -4.63
C GLN A 205 5.26 8.19 -4.01
N SER A 206 4.23 8.01 -4.84
CA SER A 206 2.86 7.83 -4.35
C SER A 206 2.71 6.57 -3.51
N MET A 207 3.36 5.47 -3.88
CA MET A 207 3.37 4.25 -3.08
C MET A 207 3.98 4.48 -1.69
N LEU A 208 5.12 5.18 -1.60
CA LEU A 208 5.74 5.52 -0.32
C LEU A 208 4.81 6.36 0.56
N LEU A 209 4.13 7.36 -0.02
CA LEU A 209 3.16 8.18 0.72
C LEU A 209 1.95 7.36 1.20
N ILE A 210 1.44 6.45 0.36
CA ILE A 210 0.33 5.58 0.74
C ILE A 210 0.76 4.64 1.87
N LEU A 211 1.97 4.07 1.81
CA LEU A 211 2.50 3.19 2.87
C LEU A 211 2.66 3.93 4.19
N ASP A 212 3.15 5.18 4.16
CA ASP A 212 3.25 6.03 5.33
C ASP A 212 1.87 6.39 5.90
N TYR A 213 0.93 6.71 5.02
CA TYR A 213 -0.44 6.98 5.42
C TYR A 213 -1.10 5.76 6.07
N ILE A 214 -0.86 4.57 5.52
CA ILE A 214 -1.30 3.30 6.10
C ILE A 214 -0.69 3.10 7.50
N TRP A 215 0.59 3.42 7.67
CA TRP A 215 1.26 3.34 8.96
C TRP A 215 0.65 4.28 10.01
N ASN A 216 0.40 5.54 9.66
CA ASN A 216 -0.28 6.50 10.52
C ASN A 216 -1.68 6.01 10.91
N ARG A 217 -2.43 5.43 9.96
CA ARG A 217 -3.76 4.86 10.21
C ARG A 217 -3.70 3.65 11.16
N LEU A 218 -2.73 2.75 10.97
CA LEU A 218 -2.48 1.62 11.85
C LEU A 218 -2.18 2.07 13.28
N SER A 219 -1.30 3.06 13.44
CA SER A 219 -0.91 3.60 14.74
C SER A 219 -2.13 4.19 15.46
N ARG A 220 -2.91 5.03 14.81
CA ARG A 220 -4.14 5.60 15.35
C ARG A 220 -5.17 4.52 15.74
N ASN A 221 -5.36 3.53 14.88
CA ASN A 221 -6.34 2.47 15.11
C ASN A 221 -5.95 1.53 16.25
N ARG A 222 -4.65 1.33 16.50
CA ARG A 222 -4.15 0.60 17.67
C ARG A 222 -4.74 1.17 18.97
N ASP A 223 -4.65 2.47 19.13
CA ASP A 223 -5.08 3.15 20.35
C ASP A 223 -6.61 3.13 20.51
N LEU A 224 -7.34 3.05 19.40
CA LEU A 224 -8.79 2.87 19.35
C LEU A 224 -9.25 1.40 19.47
N GLY A 225 -8.32 0.44 19.55
CA GLY A 225 -8.64 -0.99 19.53
C GLY A 225 -9.33 -1.44 18.23
N ARG A 226 -9.03 -0.78 17.11
CA ARG A 226 -9.66 -0.99 15.80
C ARG A 226 -8.73 -1.81 14.90
N ALA A 227 -9.23 -2.90 14.33
CA ALA A 227 -8.48 -3.67 13.34
C ALA A 227 -8.37 -2.94 12.00
N THR A 228 -7.23 -3.08 11.30
CA THR A 228 -7.02 -2.50 9.98
C THR A 228 -6.60 -3.59 9.00
N TYR A 229 -7.43 -3.82 7.99
CA TYR A 229 -7.17 -4.77 6.90
C TYR A 229 -6.59 -4.00 5.71
N ILE A 230 -5.43 -4.44 5.23
CA ILE A 230 -4.68 -3.74 4.19
C ILE A 230 -4.42 -4.72 3.05
N TYR A 231 -4.90 -4.37 1.86
CA TYR A 231 -4.76 -5.17 0.65
C TYR A 231 -3.83 -4.47 -0.34
N PHE A 232 -2.76 -5.16 -0.71
CA PHE A 232 -1.79 -4.70 -1.70
C PHE A 232 -2.02 -5.46 -3.00
N ASP A 233 -2.85 -4.91 -3.90
CA ASP A 233 -3.04 -5.54 -5.21
C ASP A 233 -1.80 -5.32 -6.08
N GLU A 234 -1.48 -6.31 -6.90
CA GLU A 234 -0.23 -6.39 -7.66
C GLU A 234 1.01 -6.05 -6.81
N ALA A 235 1.14 -6.71 -5.63
CA ALA A 235 2.16 -6.44 -4.63
C ALA A 235 3.60 -6.48 -5.19
N HIS A 236 3.83 -7.19 -6.32
CA HIS A 236 5.12 -7.23 -7.00
C HIS A 236 5.61 -5.84 -7.43
N LEU A 237 4.72 -4.86 -7.64
CA LEU A 237 5.10 -3.49 -7.96
C LEU A 237 5.86 -2.81 -6.80
N LEU A 238 5.57 -3.19 -5.56
CA LEU A 238 6.29 -2.71 -4.36
C LEU A 238 7.65 -3.40 -4.20
N PHE A 239 7.80 -4.61 -4.73
CA PHE A 239 9.08 -5.35 -4.68
C PHE A 239 10.10 -4.81 -5.67
N ALA A 240 9.68 -4.10 -6.71
CA ALA A 240 10.55 -3.56 -7.74
C ALA A 240 11.37 -2.34 -7.28
N ASP A 241 10.97 -1.68 -6.18
CA ASP A 241 11.65 -0.51 -5.64
C ASP A 241 12.17 -0.80 -4.23
N GLU A 242 13.46 -0.54 -3.98
CA GLU A 242 14.12 -0.88 -2.73
C GLU A 242 13.52 -0.14 -1.52
N TYR A 243 13.18 1.14 -1.67
CA TYR A 243 12.61 1.95 -0.58
C TYR A 243 11.19 1.49 -0.23
N ALA A 244 10.38 1.23 -1.25
CA ALA A 244 9.02 0.72 -1.07
C ALA A 244 9.04 -0.68 -0.44
N LEU A 245 9.95 -1.55 -0.87
CA LEU A 245 10.12 -2.90 -0.32
C LEU A 245 10.57 -2.86 1.15
N ASP A 246 11.52 -2.00 1.51
CA ASP A 246 11.98 -1.87 2.89
C ASP A 246 10.88 -1.33 3.81
N TYR A 247 10.10 -0.37 3.33
CA TYR A 247 8.95 0.16 4.07
C TYR A 247 7.86 -0.90 4.24
N LEU A 248 7.52 -1.63 3.16
CA LEU A 248 6.55 -2.73 3.22
C LEU A 248 6.99 -3.84 4.18
N ARG A 249 8.28 -4.20 4.17
CA ARG A 249 8.84 -5.18 5.10
C ARG A 249 8.72 -4.72 6.55
N MET A 250 8.98 -3.45 6.83
CA MET A 250 8.79 -2.86 8.16
C MET A 250 7.32 -2.99 8.59
N LEU A 251 6.38 -2.59 7.72
CA LEU A 251 4.95 -2.76 7.94
C LEU A 251 4.59 -4.22 8.23
N TRP A 252 5.05 -5.18 7.40
CA TRP A 252 4.76 -6.62 7.56
C TRP A 252 5.18 -7.18 8.91
N LYS A 253 6.31 -6.71 9.43
CA LYS A 253 6.81 -7.14 10.75
C LYS A 253 6.05 -6.51 11.91
N ARG A 254 5.63 -5.25 11.78
CA ARG A 254 5.10 -4.45 12.89
C ARG A 254 3.58 -4.46 12.96
N ALA A 255 2.88 -4.55 11.82
CA ALA A 255 1.43 -4.37 11.71
C ALA A 255 0.62 -5.21 12.70
N ARG A 256 1.03 -6.46 12.94
CA ARG A 256 0.36 -7.33 13.93
C ARG A 256 0.19 -6.67 15.30
N LYS A 257 1.25 -6.00 15.80
CA LYS A 257 1.21 -5.33 17.11
C LYS A 257 0.24 -4.13 17.14
N TYR A 258 -0.13 -3.64 15.95
CA TYR A 258 -1.04 -2.53 15.74
C TYR A 258 -2.44 -2.97 15.27
N GLY A 259 -2.75 -4.25 15.39
CA GLY A 259 -4.05 -4.78 14.92
C GLY A 259 -4.20 -4.82 13.40
N GLY A 260 -3.08 -4.76 12.66
CA GLY A 260 -3.06 -4.78 11.21
C GLY A 260 -3.03 -6.21 10.65
N VAL A 261 -3.78 -6.43 9.57
CA VAL A 261 -3.81 -7.64 8.76
C VAL A 261 -3.45 -7.26 7.33
N LEU A 262 -2.29 -7.70 6.86
CA LEU A 262 -1.77 -7.36 5.54
C LEU A 262 -1.97 -8.53 4.58
N THR A 263 -2.55 -8.26 3.42
CA THR A 263 -2.73 -9.24 2.35
C THR A 263 -2.04 -8.74 1.07
N GLY A 264 -0.95 -9.41 0.70
CA GLY A 264 -0.28 -9.19 -0.58
C GLY A 264 -0.97 -10.03 -1.67
N ILE A 265 -1.29 -9.43 -2.79
CA ILE A 265 -1.98 -10.07 -3.90
C ILE A 265 -1.08 -9.96 -5.13
N THR A 266 -0.68 -11.08 -5.73
CA THR A 266 0.19 -11.03 -6.91
C THR A 266 -0.04 -12.21 -7.85
N GLN A 267 0.21 -11.95 -9.12
CA GLN A 267 0.24 -12.96 -10.18
C GLN A 267 1.68 -13.41 -10.48
N ASN A 268 2.66 -12.73 -9.88
CA ASN A 268 4.08 -12.98 -10.14
C ASN A 268 4.76 -13.55 -8.89
N VAL A 269 4.76 -14.88 -8.80
CA VAL A 269 5.43 -15.61 -7.71
C VAL A 269 6.95 -15.43 -7.80
N GLU A 270 7.50 -15.32 -9.00
CA GLU A 270 8.93 -15.20 -9.21
C GLU A 270 9.50 -13.92 -8.57
N ASP A 271 8.83 -12.78 -8.74
CA ASP A 271 9.26 -11.52 -8.10
C ASP A 271 9.18 -11.59 -6.57
N LEU A 272 8.18 -12.27 -6.03
CA LEU A 272 8.06 -12.51 -4.59
C LEU A 272 9.22 -13.38 -4.06
N LEU A 273 9.75 -14.30 -4.85
CA LEU A 273 10.81 -15.23 -4.46
C LEU A 273 12.21 -14.74 -4.81
N LYS A 274 12.36 -13.68 -5.60
CA LYS A 274 13.63 -13.18 -6.11
C LYS A 274 14.51 -12.56 -5.03
N ASP A 275 13.92 -11.83 -4.11
CA ASP A 275 14.62 -11.11 -3.05
C ASP A 275 14.38 -11.78 -1.69
N ASP A 276 15.43 -11.85 -0.84
CA ASP A 276 15.31 -12.45 0.48
C ASP A 276 14.36 -11.68 1.41
N LYS A 277 14.18 -10.36 1.19
CA LYS A 277 13.26 -9.54 1.97
C LYS A 277 11.80 -9.93 1.67
N SER A 278 11.43 -10.03 0.38
CA SER A 278 10.09 -10.44 -0.04
C SER A 278 9.80 -11.91 0.30
N ARG A 279 10.79 -12.81 0.10
CA ARG A 279 10.71 -14.21 0.53
C ARG A 279 10.47 -14.35 2.03
N SER A 280 11.12 -13.51 2.85
CA SER A 280 10.92 -13.52 4.30
C SER A 280 9.50 -13.12 4.70
N MET A 281 8.83 -12.26 3.94
CA MET A 281 7.42 -11.92 4.18
C MET A 281 6.51 -13.12 3.92
N LEU A 282 6.74 -13.87 2.83
CA LEU A 282 6.00 -15.10 2.54
C LEU A 282 6.17 -16.14 3.65
N SER A 283 7.41 -16.38 4.09
CA SER A 283 7.71 -17.37 5.13
C SER A 283 7.14 -17.00 6.50
N ASN A 284 6.91 -15.71 6.77
CA ASN A 284 6.30 -15.22 8.01
C ASN A 284 4.79 -15.06 7.92
N SER A 285 4.18 -15.43 6.80
CA SER A 285 2.74 -15.33 6.59
C SER A 285 2.04 -16.60 6.99
N GLU A 286 1.00 -16.49 7.79
CA GLU A 286 0.18 -17.64 8.24
C GLU A 286 -1.10 -17.83 7.43
N TYR A 287 -1.40 -16.92 6.50
CA TYR A 287 -2.53 -17.01 5.58
C TYR A 287 -2.01 -16.99 4.14
N LEU A 288 -2.18 -18.12 3.41
CA LEU A 288 -1.85 -18.17 1.99
C LEU A 288 -3.03 -18.78 1.22
N ALA A 289 -3.58 -18.04 0.28
CA ALA A 289 -4.58 -18.54 -0.66
C ALA A 289 -3.91 -18.74 -2.03
N LEU A 290 -3.74 -19.99 -2.44
CA LEU A 290 -3.15 -20.37 -3.70
C LEU A 290 -4.25 -20.83 -4.65
N LEU A 291 -4.54 -20.02 -5.66
CA LEU A 291 -5.38 -20.37 -6.81
C LEU A 291 -4.51 -21.02 -7.89
N LYS A 292 -5.06 -21.22 -9.09
CA LYS A 292 -4.32 -21.79 -10.21
C LYS A 292 -2.94 -21.13 -10.40
N GLN A 293 -1.91 -21.96 -10.53
CA GLN A 293 -0.54 -21.58 -10.79
C GLN A 293 -0.07 -22.11 -12.15
N ASN A 294 0.93 -21.47 -12.76
CA ASN A 294 1.64 -22.09 -13.86
C ASN A 294 2.59 -23.20 -13.33
N PRO A 295 3.00 -24.17 -14.17
CA PRO A 295 3.83 -25.30 -13.71
C PRO A 295 5.16 -24.91 -13.06
N THR A 296 5.78 -23.83 -13.54
CA THR A 296 7.07 -23.35 -13.01
C THR A 296 6.90 -22.78 -11.59
N ASP A 297 5.88 -21.95 -11.39
CA ASP A 297 5.60 -21.36 -10.08
C ASP A 297 5.08 -22.40 -9.09
N ALA A 298 4.25 -23.33 -9.55
CA ALA A 298 3.78 -24.43 -8.74
C ALA A 298 4.93 -25.27 -8.20
N ALA A 299 5.94 -25.61 -9.02
CA ALA A 299 7.11 -26.35 -8.57
C ALA A 299 7.92 -25.59 -7.51
N LYS A 300 8.12 -24.25 -7.69
CA LYS A 300 8.80 -23.42 -6.69
C LYS A 300 8.02 -23.36 -5.36
N LEU A 301 6.70 -23.18 -5.45
CA LEU A 301 5.83 -23.16 -4.26
C LEU A 301 5.77 -24.51 -3.56
N GLN A 302 5.78 -25.62 -4.31
CA GLN A 302 5.83 -26.97 -3.75
C GLN A 302 7.06 -27.16 -2.86
N ASP A 303 8.23 -26.73 -3.34
CA ASP A 303 9.48 -26.84 -2.58
C ASP A 303 9.45 -25.96 -1.30
N ILE A 304 9.08 -24.69 -1.44
CA ILE A 304 9.11 -23.71 -0.35
C ILE A 304 8.04 -23.98 0.72
N LEU A 305 6.84 -24.39 0.32
CA LEU A 305 5.70 -24.64 1.21
C LEU A 305 5.54 -26.12 1.57
N HIS A 306 6.47 -26.97 1.12
CA HIS A 306 6.50 -28.40 1.38
C HIS A 306 5.18 -29.08 1.04
N PHE A 307 4.65 -28.82 -0.17
CA PHE A 307 3.48 -29.53 -0.68
C PHE A 307 3.85 -30.93 -1.14
N THR A 308 2.96 -31.87 -0.85
CA THR A 308 3.00 -33.21 -1.47
C THR A 308 2.53 -33.14 -2.91
N ASP A 309 2.83 -34.18 -3.71
CA ASP A 309 2.39 -34.28 -5.11
C ASP A 309 0.85 -34.28 -5.25
N SER A 310 0.14 -34.74 -4.26
CA SER A 310 -1.33 -34.71 -4.22
C SER A 310 -1.87 -33.33 -3.86
N GLU A 311 -1.23 -32.59 -2.97
CA GLU A 311 -1.65 -31.24 -2.57
C GLU A 311 -1.43 -30.22 -3.69
N ILE A 312 -0.29 -30.29 -4.39
CA ILE A 312 0.02 -29.33 -5.46
C ILE A 312 -0.93 -29.45 -6.66
N GLN A 313 -1.60 -30.59 -6.84
CA GLN A 313 -2.61 -30.76 -7.90
C GLN A 313 -3.81 -29.82 -7.75
N TYR A 314 -4.13 -29.38 -6.52
CA TYR A 314 -5.23 -28.42 -6.30
C TYR A 314 -4.95 -27.01 -6.85
N VAL A 315 -3.71 -26.73 -7.23
CA VAL A 315 -3.33 -25.45 -7.87
C VAL A 315 -2.79 -25.62 -9.29
N ASN A 316 -2.53 -26.87 -9.72
CA ASN A 316 -2.15 -27.20 -11.08
C ASN A 316 -3.41 -27.43 -11.93
N ASP A 317 -3.52 -26.75 -13.07
CA ASP A 317 -4.57 -26.92 -14.07
C ASP A 317 -6.01 -27.02 -13.50
N THR A 318 -6.29 -26.25 -12.47
CA THR A 318 -7.58 -26.21 -11.78
C THR A 318 -8.48 -25.12 -12.40
N PRO A 319 -9.82 -25.29 -12.40
CA PRO A 319 -10.75 -24.26 -12.85
C PRO A 319 -10.66 -22.97 -12.01
N PRO A 320 -11.11 -21.81 -12.55
CA PRO A 320 -11.19 -20.57 -11.77
C PRO A 320 -11.98 -20.75 -10.48
N GLY A 321 -11.54 -20.10 -9.40
CA GLY A 321 -12.17 -20.17 -8.08
C GLY A 321 -11.78 -21.41 -7.25
N HIS A 322 -11.02 -22.34 -7.80
CA HIS A 322 -10.46 -23.46 -7.05
C HIS A 322 -9.06 -23.17 -6.57
N GLY A 323 -8.69 -23.74 -5.43
CA GLY A 323 -7.36 -23.53 -4.88
C GLY A 323 -7.11 -24.30 -3.59
N ILE A 324 -6.02 -23.96 -2.94
CA ILE A 324 -5.67 -24.48 -1.60
C ILE A 324 -5.39 -23.31 -0.66
N LEU A 325 -5.96 -23.36 0.52
CA LEU A 325 -5.74 -22.43 1.61
C LEU A 325 -4.73 -23.06 2.58
N VAL A 326 -3.64 -22.34 2.87
CA VAL A 326 -2.66 -22.72 3.88
C VAL A 326 -2.83 -21.80 5.08
N LEU A 327 -3.09 -22.40 6.25
CA LEU A 327 -3.29 -21.68 7.50
C LEU A 327 -2.24 -22.10 8.54
N GLY A 328 -1.65 -21.11 9.24
CA GLY A 328 -0.65 -21.34 10.25
C GLY A 328 0.58 -22.12 9.76
N GLY A 329 0.83 -22.11 8.44
CA GLY A 329 1.92 -22.85 7.81
C GLY A 329 1.78 -24.39 7.82
N LYS A 330 0.65 -24.92 8.30
CA LYS A 330 0.44 -26.38 8.51
C LYS A 330 -0.83 -26.92 7.87
N ASP A 331 -1.94 -26.25 8.10
CA ASP A 331 -3.24 -26.71 7.64
C ASP A 331 -3.43 -26.33 6.18
N LYS A 332 -3.56 -27.35 5.33
CA LYS A 332 -3.70 -27.20 3.88
C LYS A 332 -5.09 -27.66 3.47
N ILE A 333 -5.97 -26.73 3.13
CA ILE A 333 -7.39 -26.95 2.92
C ILE A 333 -7.75 -26.63 1.48
N PRO A 334 -8.07 -27.63 0.64
CA PRO A 334 -8.62 -27.37 -0.69
C PRO A 334 -9.95 -26.62 -0.57
N PHE A 335 -10.17 -25.63 -1.45
CA PHE A 335 -11.41 -24.86 -1.46
C PHE A 335 -11.91 -24.61 -2.87
N TYR A 336 -13.21 -24.30 -2.95
CA TYR A 336 -13.87 -23.78 -4.12
C TYR A 336 -14.64 -22.52 -3.74
N ASP A 337 -14.32 -21.41 -4.39
CA ASP A 337 -14.99 -20.12 -4.20
C ASP A 337 -16.23 -20.04 -5.09
N GLU A 338 -17.31 -20.69 -4.67
CA GLU A 338 -18.61 -20.60 -5.32
C GLU A 338 -19.42 -19.43 -4.76
N PHE A 339 -19.84 -18.54 -5.65
CA PHE A 339 -20.63 -17.37 -5.28
C PHE A 339 -21.88 -17.24 -6.16
N PRO A 340 -23.07 -16.96 -5.59
CA PRO A 340 -24.30 -16.77 -6.35
C PRO A 340 -24.20 -15.61 -7.35
N ARG A 341 -24.40 -15.90 -8.63
CA ARG A 341 -24.20 -14.92 -9.73
C ARG A 341 -25.37 -13.95 -9.90
N ASP A 342 -26.53 -14.27 -9.35
CA ASP A 342 -27.76 -13.51 -9.39
C ASP A 342 -27.88 -12.43 -8.29
N THR A 343 -26.84 -12.23 -7.50
CA THR A 343 -26.82 -11.24 -6.42
C THR A 343 -26.33 -9.88 -6.89
N GLU A 344 -26.82 -8.82 -6.26
CA GLU A 344 -26.33 -7.46 -6.50
C GLU A 344 -24.82 -7.35 -6.16
N LEU A 345 -24.37 -7.99 -5.09
CA LEU A 345 -22.97 -8.00 -4.70
C LEU A 345 -22.09 -8.61 -5.79
N TYR A 346 -22.54 -9.70 -6.46
CA TYR A 346 -21.80 -10.27 -7.59
C TYR A 346 -21.54 -9.23 -8.68
N SER A 347 -22.53 -8.40 -9.01
CA SER A 347 -22.40 -7.35 -10.02
C SER A 347 -21.37 -6.26 -9.66
N LYS A 348 -21.08 -6.07 -8.37
CA LYS A 348 -20.12 -5.08 -7.85
C LYS A 348 -18.70 -5.64 -7.80
N ILE A 349 -18.53 -6.95 -7.58
CA ILE A 349 -17.23 -7.59 -7.41
C ILE A 349 -16.69 -8.25 -8.69
N THR A 350 -17.56 -8.63 -9.65
CA THR A 350 -17.11 -9.26 -10.91
C THR A 350 -16.26 -8.31 -11.75
N THR A 351 -15.18 -8.84 -12.32
CA THR A 351 -14.29 -8.17 -13.28
C THR A 351 -14.41 -8.77 -14.68
N ASN A 352 -15.28 -9.77 -14.86
CA ASN A 352 -15.46 -10.42 -16.15
C ASN A 352 -16.14 -9.46 -17.13
N PHE A 353 -15.39 -9.04 -18.17
CA PHE A 353 -15.85 -8.08 -19.16
C PHE A 353 -17.14 -8.51 -19.86
N SER A 354 -17.23 -9.80 -20.25
CA SER A 354 -18.41 -10.33 -20.96
C SER A 354 -19.66 -10.38 -20.07
N GLU A 355 -19.50 -10.66 -18.78
CA GLU A 355 -20.60 -10.64 -17.83
C GLU A 355 -21.04 -9.22 -17.50
N THR A 356 -20.06 -8.31 -17.33
CA THR A 356 -20.33 -6.89 -17.08
C THR A 356 -21.09 -6.26 -18.26
N ALA A 357 -20.72 -6.58 -19.51
CA ALA A 357 -21.41 -6.11 -20.71
C ALA A 357 -22.88 -6.58 -20.74
N LYS A 358 -23.12 -7.86 -20.49
CA LYS A 358 -24.51 -8.43 -20.43
C LYS A 358 -25.34 -7.79 -19.32
N MET A 359 -24.74 -7.49 -18.17
CA MET A 359 -25.44 -6.82 -17.05
C MET A 359 -25.79 -5.36 -17.38
N LEU A 360 -24.97 -4.68 -18.17
CA LEU A 360 -25.26 -3.32 -18.64
C LEU A 360 -26.37 -3.31 -19.70
N GLU A 361 -26.38 -4.28 -20.63
CA GLU A 361 -27.43 -4.46 -21.62
C GLU A 361 -28.80 -4.74 -20.94
N ALA A 362 -28.82 -5.66 -19.95
CA ALA A 362 -30.03 -5.99 -19.19
C ALA A 362 -30.59 -4.86 -18.31
N LYS A 363 -29.78 -3.83 -18.00
CA LYS A 363 -30.24 -2.65 -17.28
C LYS A 363 -30.72 -1.52 -18.19
N ALA A 364 -30.42 -1.61 -19.47
CA ALA A 364 -30.83 -0.62 -20.48
C ALA A 364 -32.17 -0.97 -21.13
N GLU A 365 -32.64 -2.22 -20.96
CA GLU A 365 -34.00 -2.71 -21.28
C GLU A 365 -34.94 -2.48 -20.06
#